data_958d5cd1816048fdaf6d928efef64e11
#
_entry.id   958d5cd1816048fdaf6d928efef64e11
#
_cell.length_a   1.000
_cell.length_b   1.000
_cell.length_c   1.000
_cell.angle_alpha   90.00
_cell.angle_beta   90.00
_cell.angle_gamma   90.00
#
_symmetry.space_group_name_H-M   'P 1'
#
loop_
_entity.id
_entity.type
_entity.pdbx_description
1 polymer ?
#
loop_
_entity_poly.entity_id
_entity_poly.type
_entity_poly.pdbx_seq_one_letter_code
_entity_poly.pdbx_strand_id
1 'polypeptide(L)'
;MSKSDPKGDIFLKDDIKTIRKKIMSAVTDLGCEIKYDVENKPGISNLLTIYAALKDISIEEAEKEFEGCTRYGDFKKAVADVVCEEMEQFQNRYREILESKAYEKVLEDGAKHAREIANVALNRVKKSVGLLTK
;
A
#
# COMPACT_ATOMS: atom_id res chain seq x y z
N MET A 1 -15.40 7.01 4.06
CA MET A 1 -13.98 7.16 3.68
C MET A 1 -13.60 8.60 3.91
N SER A 2 -12.75 8.87 4.88
CA SER A 2 -12.16 10.18 4.98
C SER A 2 -11.29 10.37 3.74
N LYS A 3 -11.46 11.48 3.08
CA LYS A 3 -10.50 11.88 2.05
C LYS A 3 -9.21 12.19 2.79
N SER A 4 -8.19 11.47 2.43
CA SER A 4 -6.78 11.53 2.78
C SER A 4 -6.35 12.80 3.50
N ASP A 5 -5.87 12.65 4.70
CA ASP A 5 -5.05 13.67 5.32
C ASP A 5 -3.64 13.60 4.68
N PRO A 6 -3.24 14.59 3.86
CA PRO A 6 -1.94 14.55 3.17
C PRO A 6 -0.74 14.46 4.12
N LYS A 7 -0.95 14.75 5.41
CA LYS A 7 0.08 14.66 6.44
C LYS A 7 0.17 13.26 7.05
N GLY A 8 -0.95 12.54 7.13
CA GLY A 8 -1.03 11.20 7.73
C GLY A 8 -0.85 10.07 6.72
N ASP A 9 -1.23 10.29 5.47
CA ASP A 9 -1.18 9.26 4.44
C ASP A 9 0.18 9.15 3.78
N ILE A 10 0.64 7.92 3.56
CA ILE A 10 1.84 7.62 2.77
C ILE A 10 1.38 7.25 1.36
N PHE A 11 1.78 8.05 0.38
CA PHE A 11 1.50 7.76 -1.02
C PHE A 11 2.62 6.91 -1.64
N LEU A 12 2.27 5.97 -2.51
CA LEU A 12 3.23 5.11 -3.20
C LEU A 12 4.30 5.88 -4.02
N LYS A 13 4.01 7.14 -4.38
CA LYS A 13 4.92 8.02 -5.11
C LYS A 13 5.65 9.05 -4.24
N ASP A 14 5.43 9.03 -2.93
CA ASP A 14 6.18 9.90 -2.02
C ASP A 14 7.67 9.55 -2.07
N ASP A 15 8.53 10.55 -1.98
CA ASP A 15 9.95 10.30 -1.84
C ASP A 15 10.27 9.68 -0.46
N ILE A 16 11.32 8.87 -0.40
CA ILE A 16 11.69 8.10 0.80
C ILE A 16 11.92 9.00 2.03
N LYS A 17 12.43 10.21 1.83
CA LYS A 17 12.64 11.16 2.94
C LYS A 17 11.30 11.65 3.49
N THR A 18 10.33 11.89 2.63
CA THR A 18 8.97 12.28 3.01
C THR A 18 8.26 11.15 3.74
N ILE A 19 8.36 9.91 3.26
CA ILE A 19 7.81 8.72 3.94
C ILE A 19 8.38 8.60 5.35
N ARG A 20 9.70 8.63 5.48
CA ARG A 20 10.39 8.58 6.78
C ARG A 20 9.92 9.68 7.72
N LYS A 21 9.81 10.92 7.23
CA LYS A 21 9.36 12.07 8.01
C LYS A 21 7.92 11.88 8.50
N LYS A 22 7.03 11.36 7.66
CA LYS A 22 5.63 11.09 8.03
C LYS A 22 5.54 10.06 9.16
N ILE A 23 6.27 8.94 9.07
CA ILE A 23 6.31 7.92 10.13
C ILE A 23 6.90 8.48 11.42
N MET A 24 8.01 9.20 11.35
CA MET A 24 8.62 9.80 12.54
C MET A 24 7.73 10.83 13.22
N SER A 25 6.89 11.53 12.46
CA SER A 25 5.94 12.53 12.98
C SER A 25 4.57 11.94 13.37
N ALA A 26 4.36 10.62 13.20
CA ALA A 26 3.10 9.99 13.59
C ALA A 26 2.77 10.28 15.06
N VAL A 27 1.51 10.62 15.33
CA VAL A 27 1.04 10.91 16.68
C VAL A 27 0.98 9.61 17.49
N THR A 28 1.56 9.66 18.69
CA THR A 28 1.53 8.55 19.65
C THR A 28 1.16 9.10 21.03
N ASP A 29 0.73 8.24 21.94
CA ASP A 29 0.47 8.58 23.33
C ASP A 29 1.74 9.10 24.06
N LEU A 30 1.57 9.54 25.29
CA LEU A 30 2.67 10.06 26.14
C LEU A 30 3.41 8.95 26.92
N GLY A 31 3.10 7.69 26.65
CA GLY A 31 3.73 6.56 27.29
C GLY A 31 5.13 6.25 26.75
N CYS A 32 5.69 5.14 27.22
CA CYS A 32 6.99 4.65 26.76
C CYS A 32 6.97 3.14 26.43
N GLU A 33 5.84 2.47 26.65
CA GLU A 33 5.68 1.04 26.42
C GLU A 33 5.12 0.78 25.01
N ILE A 34 5.79 -0.05 24.24
CA ILE A 34 5.33 -0.46 22.93
C ILE A 34 4.45 -1.70 23.10
N LYS A 35 3.15 -1.46 23.08
CA LYS A 35 2.12 -2.49 23.27
C LYS A 35 0.92 -2.23 22.37
N TYR A 36 0.35 -3.30 21.87
CA TYR A 36 -0.85 -3.23 21.04
C TYR A 36 -2.09 -3.03 21.93
N ASP A 37 -2.64 -1.84 21.87
CA ASP A 37 -3.85 -1.43 22.56
C ASP A 37 -4.55 -0.36 21.71
N VAL A 38 -5.57 -0.78 20.96
CA VAL A 38 -6.26 0.10 20.01
C VAL A 38 -7.01 1.23 20.73
N GLU A 39 -7.47 1.02 21.95
CA GLU A 39 -8.24 2.01 22.70
C GLU A 39 -7.35 3.08 23.33
N ASN A 40 -6.25 2.66 23.98
CA ASN A 40 -5.39 3.58 24.73
C ASN A 40 -4.14 4.03 23.96
N LYS A 41 -3.69 3.21 23.01
CA LYS A 41 -2.45 3.42 22.22
C LYS A 41 -2.69 3.29 20.71
N PRO A 42 -3.68 3.98 20.11
CA PRO A 42 -4.04 3.80 18.71
C PRO A 42 -2.88 4.06 17.74
N GLY A 43 -2.02 5.03 18.02
CA GLY A 43 -0.87 5.35 17.17
C GLY A 43 0.21 4.26 17.19
N ILE A 44 0.52 3.72 18.37
CA ILE A 44 1.47 2.61 18.52
C ILE A 44 0.91 1.32 17.89
N SER A 45 -0.37 1.03 18.14
CA SER A 45 -1.06 -0.14 17.57
C SER A 45 -1.06 -0.11 16.05
N ASN A 46 -1.30 1.06 15.44
CA ASN A 46 -1.22 1.23 14.00
C ASN A 46 0.19 0.98 13.45
N LEU A 47 1.22 1.54 14.08
CA LEU A 47 2.60 1.34 13.67
C LEU A 47 3.06 -0.12 13.85
N LEU A 48 2.64 -0.80 14.92
CA LEU A 48 2.88 -2.24 15.12
C LEU A 48 2.21 -3.07 14.03
N THR A 49 0.97 -2.74 13.67
CA THR A 49 0.25 -3.43 12.59
C THR A 49 0.99 -3.30 11.25
N ILE A 50 1.47 -2.09 10.93
CA ILE A 50 2.25 -1.85 9.71
C ILE A 50 3.55 -2.66 9.73
N TYR A 51 4.28 -2.62 10.84
CA TYR A 51 5.53 -3.34 11.02
C TYR A 51 5.35 -4.85 10.88
N ALA A 52 4.39 -5.42 11.60
CA ALA A 52 4.07 -6.85 11.57
C ALA A 52 3.67 -7.32 10.16
N ALA A 53 2.83 -6.55 9.46
CA ALA A 53 2.39 -6.87 8.11
C ALA A 53 3.55 -6.87 7.09
N LEU A 54 4.49 -5.93 7.18
CA LEU A 54 5.63 -5.85 6.27
C LEU A 54 6.72 -6.90 6.58
N LYS A 55 6.81 -7.32 7.82
CA LYS A 55 7.75 -8.37 8.26
C LYS A 55 7.17 -9.79 8.10
N ASP A 56 5.88 -9.90 7.77
CA ASP A 56 5.13 -11.18 7.72
C ASP A 56 5.19 -11.96 9.05
N ILE A 57 5.03 -11.23 10.16
CA ILE A 57 5.02 -11.75 11.53
C ILE A 57 3.72 -11.41 12.25
N SER A 58 3.43 -12.06 13.36
CA SER A 58 2.27 -11.72 14.20
C SER A 58 2.52 -10.42 15.00
N ILE A 59 1.43 -9.80 15.47
CA ILE A 59 1.53 -8.59 16.31
C ILE A 59 2.24 -8.91 17.63
N GLU A 60 1.99 -10.08 18.19
CA GLU A 60 2.65 -10.55 19.42
C GLU A 60 4.17 -10.76 19.24
N GLU A 61 4.59 -11.21 18.06
CA GLU A 61 6.01 -11.31 17.72
C GLU A 61 6.62 -9.93 17.54
N ALA A 62 5.92 -9.01 16.87
CA ALA A 62 6.36 -7.63 16.74
C ALA A 62 6.48 -6.93 18.12
N GLU A 63 5.54 -7.14 19.04
CA GLU A 63 5.65 -6.63 20.41
C GLU A 63 6.91 -7.15 21.12
N LYS A 64 7.21 -8.45 20.99
CA LYS A 64 8.40 -9.07 21.60
C LYS A 64 9.71 -8.50 21.06
N GLU A 65 9.78 -8.18 19.75
CA GLU A 65 10.98 -7.54 19.17
C GLU A 65 11.29 -6.18 19.80
N PHE A 66 10.25 -5.49 20.29
CA PHE A 66 10.38 -4.20 20.96
C PHE A 66 10.25 -4.28 22.49
N GLU A 67 10.28 -5.48 23.07
CA GLU A 67 10.26 -5.65 24.52
C GLU A 67 11.48 -4.95 25.15
N GLY A 68 11.22 -4.11 26.15
CA GLY A 68 12.26 -3.31 26.79
C GLY A 68 12.65 -2.02 26.03
N CYS A 69 12.11 -1.75 24.86
CA CYS A 69 12.29 -0.48 24.18
C CYS A 69 11.42 0.58 24.87
N THR A 70 12.06 1.57 25.50
CA THR A 70 11.42 2.64 26.26
C THR A 70 11.29 3.97 25.50
N ARG A 71 11.71 3.99 24.23
CA ARG A 71 11.76 5.21 23.41
C ARG A 71 10.96 5.02 22.12
N TYR A 72 9.83 5.65 22.02
CA TYR A 72 9.00 5.65 20.79
C TYR A 72 9.76 6.12 19.54
N GLY A 73 10.78 6.96 19.70
CA GLY A 73 11.62 7.41 18.60
C GLY A 73 12.39 6.25 17.94
N ASP A 74 12.93 5.33 18.75
CA ASP A 74 13.67 4.17 18.23
C ASP A 74 12.72 3.17 17.54
N PHE A 75 11.54 2.94 18.12
CA PHE A 75 10.47 2.16 17.49
C PHE A 75 10.03 2.76 16.15
N LYS A 76 9.69 4.05 16.12
CA LYS A 76 9.30 4.74 14.87
C LYS A 76 10.39 4.67 13.81
N LYS A 77 11.65 4.74 14.22
CA LYS A 77 12.77 4.59 13.30
C LYS A 77 12.81 3.20 12.68
N ALA A 78 12.67 2.15 13.49
CA ALA A 78 12.62 0.77 12.99
C ALA A 78 11.45 0.56 12.01
N VAL A 79 10.26 1.05 12.34
CA VAL A 79 9.10 1.02 11.43
C VAL A 79 9.41 1.77 10.14
N ALA A 80 10.00 2.97 10.24
CA ALA A 80 10.35 3.77 9.08
C ALA A 80 11.38 3.09 8.19
N ASP A 81 12.34 2.37 8.76
CA ASP A 81 13.36 1.64 8.01
C ASP A 81 12.71 0.53 7.16
N VAL A 82 11.83 -0.29 7.75
CA VAL A 82 11.11 -1.36 7.05
C VAL A 82 10.19 -0.80 5.96
N VAL A 83 9.41 0.23 6.26
CA VAL A 83 8.52 0.85 5.27
C VAL A 83 9.31 1.48 4.12
N CYS A 84 10.41 2.18 4.40
CA CYS A 84 11.23 2.78 3.36
C CYS A 84 11.87 1.73 2.44
N GLU A 85 12.35 0.62 3.00
CA GLU A 85 12.93 -0.48 2.22
C GLU A 85 11.90 -1.08 1.24
N GLU A 86 10.69 -1.38 1.72
CA GLU A 86 9.62 -1.90 0.88
C GLU A 86 9.20 -0.91 -0.20
N MET A 87 9.09 0.36 0.15
CA MET A 87 8.73 1.42 -0.80
C MET A 87 9.80 1.66 -1.86
N GLU A 88 11.09 1.53 -1.52
CA GLU A 88 12.19 1.59 -2.49
C GLU A 88 12.10 0.44 -3.50
N GLN A 89 11.86 -0.79 -3.03
CA GLN A 89 11.67 -1.96 -3.90
C GLN A 89 10.48 -1.77 -4.84
N PHE A 90 9.33 -1.32 -4.30
CA PHE A 90 8.15 -1.03 -5.09
C PHE A 90 8.41 0.05 -6.16
N GLN A 91 9.04 1.16 -5.79
CA GLN A 91 9.32 2.27 -6.71
C GLN A 91 10.35 1.90 -7.79
N ASN A 92 11.32 1.04 -7.46
CA ASN A 92 12.27 0.50 -8.43
C ASN A 92 11.54 -0.37 -9.47
N ARG A 93 10.72 -1.31 -9.03
CA ARG A 93 9.91 -2.17 -9.93
C ARG A 93 8.95 -1.33 -10.79
N TYR A 94 8.34 -0.32 -10.22
CA TYR A 94 7.47 0.60 -10.96
C TYR A 94 8.24 1.32 -12.09
N ARG A 95 9.45 1.82 -11.81
CA ARG A 95 10.32 2.45 -12.82
C ARG A 95 10.72 1.48 -13.93
N GLU A 96 11.16 0.28 -13.59
CA GLU A 96 11.49 -0.77 -14.56
C GLU A 96 10.34 -1.09 -15.51
N ILE A 97 9.11 -1.21 -14.97
CA ILE A 97 7.92 -1.46 -15.79
C ILE A 97 7.63 -0.28 -16.74
N LEU A 98 7.79 0.95 -16.26
CA LEU A 98 7.59 2.14 -17.10
C LEU A 98 8.65 2.24 -18.21
N GLU A 99 9.91 2.01 -17.89
CA GLU A 99 11.04 2.10 -18.84
C GLU A 99 10.96 0.99 -19.91
N SER A 100 10.64 -0.23 -19.49
CA SER A 100 10.48 -1.38 -20.40
C SER A 100 9.20 -1.33 -21.21
N LYS A 101 8.24 -0.47 -20.87
CA LYS A 101 6.90 -0.40 -21.46
C LYS A 101 6.13 -1.74 -21.43
N ALA A 102 6.48 -2.64 -20.51
CA ALA A 102 5.85 -3.96 -20.38
C ALA A 102 4.33 -3.86 -20.19
N TYR A 103 3.83 -2.77 -19.61
CA TYR A 103 2.41 -2.51 -19.45
C TYR A 103 1.64 -2.35 -20.77
N GLU A 104 2.29 -1.86 -21.85
CA GLU A 104 1.63 -1.68 -23.15
C GLU A 104 1.10 -3.00 -23.69
N LYS A 105 1.89 -4.07 -23.62
CA LYS A 105 1.47 -5.40 -24.04
C LYS A 105 0.28 -5.92 -23.22
N VAL A 106 0.30 -5.72 -21.91
CA VAL A 106 -0.81 -6.12 -21.02
C VAL A 106 -2.10 -5.38 -21.39
N LEU A 107 -2.00 -4.08 -21.70
CA LEU A 107 -3.14 -3.27 -22.15
C LEU A 107 -3.68 -3.72 -23.50
N GLU A 108 -2.81 -4.03 -24.47
CA GLU A 108 -3.21 -4.54 -25.78
C GLU A 108 -3.92 -5.89 -25.69
N ASP A 109 -3.35 -6.85 -24.97
CA ASP A 109 -3.93 -8.17 -24.77
C ASP A 109 -5.27 -8.09 -24.03
N GLY A 110 -5.35 -7.26 -22.99
CA GLY A 110 -6.59 -6.99 -22.25
C GLY A 110 -7.67 -6.34 -23.12
N ALA A 111 -7.30 -5.36 -23.94
CA ALA A 111 -8.22 -4.71 -24.87
C ALA A 111 -8.74 -5.67 -25.95
N LYS A 112 -7.89 -6.56 -26.47
CA LYS A 112 -8.27 -7.59 -27.42
C LYS A 112 -9.29 -8.55 -26.80
N HIS A 113 -9.00 -9.08 -25.63
CA HIS A 113 -9.90 -9.99 -24.91
C HIS A 113 -11.25 -9.33 -24.58
N ALA A 114 -11.25 -8.09 -24.10
CA ALA A 114 -12.47 -7.34 -23.83
C ALA A 114 -13.30 -7.12 -25.09
N ARG A 115 -12.69 -6.81 -26.25
CA ARG A 115 -13.38 -6.67 -27.53
C ARG A 115 -14.00 -7.97 -28.01
N GLU A 116 -13.33 -9.09 -27.83
CA GLU A 116 -13.87 -10.41 -28.19
C GLU A 116 -15.17 -10.70 -27.45
N ILE A 117 -15.18 -10.52 -26.12
CA ILE A 117 -16.36 -10.69 -25.27
C ILE A 117 -17.47 -9.70 -25.66
N ALA A 118 -17.13 -8.42 -25.78
CA ALA A 118 -18.08 -7.37 -26.11
C ALA A 118 -18.75 -7.57 -27.49
N ASN A 119 -17.98 -8.02 -28.49
CA ASN A 119 -18.50 -8.25 -29.84
C ASN A 119 -19.54 -9.37 -29.88
N VAL A 120 -19.37 -10.43 -29.09
CA VAL A 120 -20.37 -11.51 -28.98
C VAL A 120 -21.70 -10.95 -28.49
N ALA A 121 -21.68 -10.17 -27.42
CA ALA A 121 -22.87 -9.52 -26.86
C ALA A 121 -23.49 -8.51 -27.83
N LEU A 122 -22.65 -7.65 -28.43
CA LEU A 122 -23.06 -6.63 -29.38
C LEU A 122 -23.73 -7.24 -30.61
N ASN A 123 -23.16 -8.29 -31.18
CA ASN A 123 -23.73 -8.97 -32.33
C ASN A 123 -25.10 -9.63 -32.00
N ARG A 124 -25.24 -10.19 -30.81
CA ARG A 124 -26.52 -10.72 -30.34
C ARG A 124 -27.57 -9.60 -30.24
N VAL A 125 -27.23 -8.47 -29.67
CA VAL A 125 -28.13 -7.31 -29.54
C VAL A 125 -28.51 -6.77 -30.93
N LYS A 126 -27.52 -6.57 -31.83
CA LYS A 126 -27.78 -6.10 -33.20
C LYS A 126 -28.77 -6.99 -33.94
N LYS A 127 -28.64 -8.31 -33.84
CA LYS A 127 -29.58 -9.27 -34.44
C LYS A 127 -30.97 -9.14 -33.83
N SER A 128 -31.07 -9.01 -32.51
CA SER A 128 -32.36 -8.91 -31.82
C SER A 128 -33.15 -7.65 -32.19
N VAL A 129 -32.48 -6.55 -32.51
CA VAL A 129 -33.10 -5.29 -32.90
C VAL A 129 -33.20 -5.09 -34.42
N GLY A 130 -32.81 -6.10 -35.20
CA GLY A 130 -32.95 -6.06 -36.69
C GLY A 130 -31.87 -5.23 -37.39
N LEU A 131 -30.75 -4.91 -36.71
CA LEU A 131 -29.61 -4.25 -37.35
C LEU A 131 -28.79 -5.25 -38.17
N LEU A 132 -28.51 -4.90 -39.44
CA LEU A 132 -27.65 -5.71 -40.29
C LEU A 132 -26.23 -5.76 -39.71
N THR A 133 -25.73 -6.95 -39.45
CA THR A 133 -24.34 -7.23 -39.12
C THR A 133 -23.62 -7.57 -40.42
N LYS A 134 -22.75 -6.69 -40.89
CA LYS A 134 -21.79 -7.04 -41.94
C LYS A 134 -20.70 -7.96 -41.38
#